data_6e9b9d3d61659ec084194b3d862247f9
#
_entry.id   6e9b9d3d61659ec084194b3d862247f9
#
_cell.length_a   1.000
_cell.length_b   1.000
_cell.length_c   1.000
_cell.angle_alpha   90.00
_cell.angle_beta   90.00
_cell.angle_gamma   90.00
#
_symmetry.space_group_name_H-M   'P 1'
#
loop_
_entity.id
_entity.type
_entity.pdbx_description
1 polymer ?
#
loop_
_entity_poly.entity_id
_entity_poly.type
_entity_poly.pdbx_seq_one_letter_code
_entity_poly.pdbx_strand_id
1 'polypeptide(L)'
;MRRLSGDEGKEVTYSRGKDCGGRHNSRXHRQEKRQGSLYMXESXMLXKGXKDKGTXAIPLVLVYQNKYMRSLKRRXTKLTDRVLSMLGLAAKSGNVVSGEFSTEKAVKTGKAFLVIVADDSSDNTKKHFSDMTAFYEVPIYFYSDKVGLGNAIGKEFRASLAVTDENLANAVIKKLQSNKTE
;
A
#
# COMPACT_ATOMS: atom_id res chain seq x y z
N MET A 1 -47.02 -30.92 -34.62
CA MET A 1 -48.25 -30.44 -33.95
C MET A 1 -48.08 -30.53 -32.43
N ARG A 2 -47.92 -29.40 -31.80
CA ARG A 2 -48.51 -29.00 -30.50
C ARG A 2 -47.98 -27.66 -30.09
N ARG A 3 -48.88 -26.76 -29.91
CA ARG A 3 -48.84 -25.35 -29.50
C ARG A 3 -48.37 -25.19 -28.08
N LEU A 4 -47.50 -24.18 -27.85
CA LEU A 4 -47.82 -22.85 -27.37
C LEU A 4 -48.68 -22.72 -26.09
N SER A 5 -48.12 -22.17 -25.06
CA SER A 5 -48.72 -21.09 -24.25
C SER A 5 -47.58 -20.50 -23.42
N GLY A 6 -47.21 -19.34 -23.43
CA GLY A 6 -47.74 -18.06 -23.12
C GLY A 6 -47.66 -17.84 -21.61
N ASP A 7 -46.65 -17.15 -21.09
CA ASP A 7 -46.72 -16.62 -19.71
C ASP A 7 -46.46 -15.14 -19.71
N GLU A 8 -47.44 -14.47 -19.15
CA GLU A 8 -47.64 -13.01 -19.18
C GLU A 8 -46.72 -12.27 -18.19
N GLY A 9 -46.25 -11.13 -18.69
CA GLY A 9 -45.45 -10.24 -17.88
C GLY A 9 -46.21 -9.62 -16.72
N LYS A 10 -45.60 -9.66 -15.54
CA LYS A 10 -46.08 -8.93 -14.37
C LYS A 10 -45.49 -7.52 -14.38
N GLU A 11 -46.29 -6.57 -14.70
CA GLU A 11 -46.03 -5.14 -14.51
C GLU A 11 -45.89 -4.82 -13.03
N VAL A 12 -44.71 -4.38 -12.65
CA VAL A 12 -44.50 -3.87 -11.29
C VAL A 12 -44.85 -2.36 -11.31
N THR A 13 -46.01 -2.04 -10.80
CA THR A 13 -46.44 -0.67 -10.62
C THR A 13 -45.76 -0.06 -9.38
N TYR A 14 -44.96 0.96 -9.60
CA TYR A 14 -44.40 1.81 -8.56
C TYR A 14 -45.48 2.76 -8.02
N SER A 15 -45.91 2.53 -6.83
CA SER A 15 -46.80 3.47 -6.13
C SER A 15 -45.98 4.63 -5.54
N ARG A 16 -46.35 5.83 -5.94
CA ARG A 16 -45.85 7.10 -5.43
C ARG A 16 -46.19 7.25 -3.95
N GLY A 17 -45.20 7.11 -3.07
CA GLY A 17 -45.35 7.47 -1.68
C GLY A 17 -45.23 8.97 -1.45
N LYS A 18 -46.18 9.52 -0.72
CA LYS A 18 -46.33 10.94 -0.40
C LYS A 18 -45.25 11.49 0.50
N ASP A 19 -44.86 12.72 0.23
CA ASP A 19 -43.94 13.54 0.98
C ASP A 19 -44.35 13.74 2.44
N CYS A 20 -43.43 13.50 3.35
CA CYS A 20 -43.56 13.93 4.72
C CYS A 20 -42.35 14.71 5.18
N GLY A 21 -42.54 15.99 5.35
CA GLY A 21 -41.98 16.91 6.31
C GLY A 21 -40.48 16.99 6.48
N GLY A 22 -39.90 18.06 5.93
CA GLY A 22 -38.53 18.43 6.13
C GLY A 22 -38.17 18.71 7.61
N ARG A 23 -36.98 18.20 7.98
CA ARG A 23 -36.21 18.82 9.05
C ARG A 23 -34.78 18.98 8.52
N HIS A 24 -34.45 20.21 8.18
CA HIS A 24 -33.11 20.67 7.89
C HIS A 24 -32.21 20.34 9.10
N ASN A 25 -31.36 19.37 8.94
CA ASN A 25 -30.32 19.09 9.92
C ASN A 25 -29.04 19.83 9.55
N SER A 26 -28.93 21.07 10.06
CA SER A 26 -27.79 21.96 9.86
C SER A 26 -26.64 21.59 10.80
N ARG A 27 -26.13 20.40 10.73
CA ARG A 27 -24.94 19.97 11.51
C ARG A 27 -23.69 19.67 10.68
N UNK A 28 -23.68 20.17 9.65
CA UNK A 28 -22.56 19.82 8.92
C UNK A 28 -21.64 20.92 8.67
N HIS A 29 -21.59 21.76 9.22
CA HIS A 29 -20.64 22.82 8.85
C HIS A 29 -19.82 23.34 10.03
N ARG A 30 -19.58 22.51 11.02
CA ARG A 30 -18.82 23.01 12.19
C ARG A 30 -17.57 22.17 12.54
N GLN A 31 -16.92 21.55 11.57
CA GLN A 31 -15.67 20.82 11.87
C GLN A 31 -14.43 21.29 11.11
N GLU A 32 -14.50 22.36 10.33
CA GLU A 32 -13.36 22.80 9.53
C GLU A 32 -12.57 23.98 10.10
N LYS A 33 -12.85 24.43 11.30
CA LYS A 33 -12.15 25.60 11.89
C LYS A 33 -11.34 25.32 13.16
N ARG A 34 -10.89 24.05 13.37
CA ARG A 34 -10.07 23.76 14.56
C ARG A 34 -8.63 23.31 14.27
N GLN A 35 -8.13 23.49 13.05
CA GLN A 35 -6.74 23.13 12.75
C GLN A 35 -5.82 24.33 12.46
N GLY A 36 -6.27 25.53 12.67
CA GLY A 36 -5.48 26.72 12.36
C GLY A 36 -4.93 27.50 13.55
N SER A 37 -5.13 27.05 14.77
CA SER A 37 -4.79 27.89 15.94
C SER A 37 -3.87 27.25 16.98
N LEU A 38 -2.98 26.34 16.56
CA LEU A 38 -2.01 25.77 17.52
C LEU A 38 -0.56 26.03 17.13
N TYR A 39 -0.27 27.10 16.37
CA TYR A 39 1.07 27.41 15.91
C TYR A 39 1.56 28.81 16.31
N MET A 40 1.12 29.33 17.45
CA MET A 40 1.74 30.56 17.98
C MET A 40 1.69 30.51 19.48
N UNK A 41 2.81 30.23 19.94
CA UNK A 41 3.04 30.58 21.21
C UNK A 41 3.86 29.68 21.99
N GLU A 42 4.68 29.59 21.79
CA GLU A 42 5.55 29.20 22.87
C GLU A 42 6.97 29.71 22.65
N SER A 43 7.02 31.03 22.58
CA SER A 43 8.27 31.69 22.89
C SER A 43 8.17 32.12 24.33
N UNK A 44 9.01 31.45 24.91
CA UNK A 44 9.37 31.92 26.07
C UNK A 44 9.04 31.29 27.33
N MET A 45 9.39 30.49 27.53
CA MET A 45 9.63 30.20 28.95
C MET A 45 11.13 30.17 29.19
N LEU A 46 11.65 31.36 29.53
CA LEU A 46 12.96 31.54 30.07
C LEU A 46 13.16 30.75 31.37
N UNK A 47 13.89 29.82 31.24
CA UNK A 47 14.20 29.10 32.30
C UNK A 47 15.24 29.73 33.03
N LYS A 48 14.94 30.14 34.12
CA LYS A 48 15.87 30.53 35.17
C LYS A 48 16.59 29.33 35.77
N GLY A 49 17.85 29.31 35.47
CA GLY A 49 18.94 28.92 36.40
C GLY A 49 18.97 27.52 36.99
N UNK A 50 19.58 26.78 36.38
CA UNK A 50 20.10 25.78 37.04
C UNK A 50 21.49 25.69 36.60
N LYS A 51 22.35 25.89 37.43
CA LYS A 51 23.78 25.61 37.34
C LYS A 51 24.02 24.17 37.71
N ASP A 52 23.95 23.28 36.77
CA ASP A 52 24.43 21.90 36.94
C ASP A 52 25.36 21.52 35.82
N LYS A 53 26.51 21.04 36.24
CA LYS A 53 27.66 20.67 35.42
C LYS A 53 27.39 19.39 34.62
N GLY A 54 27.57 19.50 33.34
CA GLY A 54 28.09 18.36 32.57
C GLY A 54 27.13 17.31 32.03
N THR A 55 25.91 17.70 31.64
CA THR A 55 25.16 16.82 30.77
C THR A 55 24.58 17.64 29.64
N UNK A 56 24.95 17.64 28.58
CA UNK A 56 24.46 18.18 27.56
C UNK A 56 23.15 17.82 27.33
N ALA A 57 22.50 18.27 27.92
CA ALA A 57 21.08 18.11 27.72
C ALA A 57 20.76 18.44 26.26
N ILE A 58 20.66 17.41 25.47
CA ILE A 58 20.17 17.55 24.08
C ILE A 58 18.79 18.23 24.19
N PRO A 59 18.62 19.44 23.64
CA PRO A 59 17.32 20.11 23.77
C PRO A 59 16.21 19.18 23.27
N LEU A 60 15.18 19.03 24.07
CA LEU A 60 14.00 18.22 23.74
C LEU A 60 13.47 18.54 22.34
N VAL A 61 13.63 19.78 21.92
CA VAL A 61 13.28 20.29 20.58
C VAL A 61 14.05 19.55 19.47
N LEU A 62 15.36 19.30 19.68
CA LEU A 62 16.20 18.59 18.70
C LEU A 62 15.79 17.11 18.58
N VAL A 63 15.40 16.48 19.67
CA VAL A 63 14.91 15.09 19.69
C VAL A 63 13.55 15.00 18.95
N TYR A 64 12.67 15.98 19.21
CA TYR A 64 11.37 16.07 18.56
C TYR A 64 11.50 16.32 17.05
N GLN A 65 12.37 17.25 16.66
CA GLN A 65 12.64 17.56 15.24
C GLN A 65 13.21 16.34 14.51
N ASN A 66 14.15 15.65 15.10
CA ASN A 66 14.74 14.44 14.50
C ASN A 66 13.70 13.31 14.32
N LYS A 67 12.84 13.10 15.31
CA LYS A 67 11.77 12.10 15.24
C LYS A 67 10.75 12.47 14.15
N TYR A 68 10.37 13.74 14.07
CA TYR A 68 9.41 14.24 13.08
C TYR A 68 10.01 14.21 11.66
N MET A 69 11.26 14.64 11.50
CA MET A 69 11.98 14.59 10.22
C MET A 69 12.21 13.15 9.73
N ARG A 70 12.47 12.21 10.64
CA ARG A 70 12.58 10.78 10.29
C ARG A 70 11.24 10.22 9.80
N SER A 71 10.13 10.61 10.43
CA SER A 71 8.79 10.17 9.99
C SER A 71 8.40 10.77 8.64
N LEU A 72 8.77 12.02 8.39
CA LEU A 72 8.57 12.68 7.10
C LEU A 72 9.43 12.04 6.00
N LYS A 73 10.70 11.77 6.27
CA LYS A 73 11.60 11.06 5.34
C LYS A 73 11.06 9.67 5.02
N ARG A 74 10.56 8.95 6.02
CA ARG A 74 9.97 7.63 5.83
C ARG A 74 8.69 7.67 4.96
N ARG A 75 7.92 8.71 5.08
CA ARG A 75 6.79 8.96 4.18
C ARG A 75 7.21 9.34 2.76
N UNK A 76 8.15 10.02 2.80
CA UNK A 76 8.61 10.44 1.63
C UNK A 76 9.22 9.44 0.77
N THR A 77 9.95 8.71 1.31
CA THR A 77 10.56 7.60 0.56
C THR A 77 9.52 6.59 0.06
N LYS A 78 8.46 6.38 0.80
CA LYS A 78 7.34 5.51 0.35
C LYS A 78 6.60 6.07 -0.86
N LEU A 79 6.59 7.39 -1.04
CA LEU A 79 5.92 8.04 -2.19
C LEU A 79 6.77 8.05 -3.46
N THR A 80 8.06 7.77 -3.34
CA THR A 80 9.00 7.88 -4.48
C THR A 80 9.47 6.53 -5.03
N ASP A 81 9.10 5.42 -4.38
CA ASP A 81 9.51 4.10 -4.87
C ASP A 81 8.67 3.71 -6.10
N ARG A 82 9.27 3.89 -7.26
CA ARG A 82 8.64 3.64 -8.55
C ARG A 82 8.29 2.16 -8.76
N VAL A 83 9.09 1.25 -8.21
CA VAL A 83 8.84 -0.20 -8.30
C VAL A 83 7.56 -0.56 -7.51
N LEU A 84 7.49 -0.12 -6.24
CA LEU A 84 6.31 -0.37 -5.37
C LEU A 84 5.05 0.27 -5.96
N SER A 85 5.17 1.47 -6.55
CA SER A 85 4.05 2.16 -7.21
C SER A 85 3.53 1.36 -8.41
N MET A 86 4.43 0.78 -9.22
CA MET A 86 4.04 -0.06 -10.36
C MET A 86 3.40 -1.38 -9.91
N LEU A 87 3.92 -1.98 -8.83
CA LEU A 87 3.31 -3.17 -8.22
C LEU A 87 1.90 -2.86 -7.72
N GLY A 88 1.70 -1.67 -7.15
CA GLY A 88 0.37 -1.21 -6.74
C GLY A 88 -0.60 -1.05 -7.92
N LEU A 89 -0.11 -0.54 -9.05
CA LEU A 89 -0.90 -0.43 -10.27
C LEU A 89 -1.25 -1.83 -10.82
N ALA A 90 -0.29 -2.73 -10.86
CA ALA A 90 -0.49 -4.12 -11.28
C ALA A 90 -1.47 -4.86 -10.37
N ALA A 91 -1.45 -4.58 -9.07
CA ALA A 91 -2.41 -5.14 -8.10
C ALA A 91 -3.83 -4.61 -8.34
N LYS A 92 -3.96 -3.31 -8.63
CA LYS A 92 -5.26 -2.68 -8.93
C LYS A 92 -5.88 -3.23 -10.23
N SER A 93 -5.05 -3.60 -11.21
CA SER A 93 -5.53 -4.24 -12.46
C SER A 93 -5.80 -5.74 -12.30
N GLY A 94 -5.59 -6.31 -11.10
CA GLY A 94 -5.81 -7.74 -10.85
C GLY A 94 -4.69 -8.66 -11.33
N ASN A 95 -3.55 -8.09 -11.78
CA ASN A 95 -2.45 -8.82 -12.39
C ASN A 95 -1.32 -9.15 -11.40
N VAL A 96 -1.63 -9.18 -10.10
CA VAL A 96 -0.69 -9.60 -9.04
C VAL A 96 -1.33 -10.65 -8.16
N VAL A 97 -0.61 -11.73 -8.00
CA VAL A 97 -0.94 -12.81 -7.05
C VAL A 97 0.03 -12.70 -5.88
N SER A 98 -0.45 -12.81 -4.65
CA SER A 98 0.35 -12.59 -3.44
C SER A 98 0.18 -13.71 -2.42
N GLY A 99 1.27 -14.00 -1.74
CA GLY A 99 1.36 -15.05 -0.73
C GLY A 99 2.00 -16.31 -1.29
N GLU A 100 2.71 -17.02 -0.42
CA GLU A 100 3.59 -18.15 -0.79
C GLU A 100 2.89 -19.18 -1.66
N PHE A 101 1.78 -19.75 -1.18
CA PHE A 101 1.01 -20.76 -1.89
C PHE A 101 0.49 -20.29 -3.25
N SER A 102 -0.04 -19.06 -3.30
CA SER A 102 -0.62 -18.51 -4.53
C SER A 102 0.45 -18.17 -5.57
N THR A 103 1.61 -17.64 -5.12
CA THR A 103 2.76 -17.36 -5.98
C THR A 103 3.32 -18.67 -6.56
N GLU A 104 3.49 -19.68 -5.71
CA GLU A 104 3.92 -21.02 -6.12
C GLU A 104 3.00 -21.61 -7.19
N LYS A 105 1.69 -21.56 -6.95
CA LYS A 105 0.69 -22.04 -7.91
C LYS A 105 0.77 -21.28 -9.24
N ALA A 106 0.95 -19.95 -9.20
CA ALA A 106 1.07 -19.13 -10.41
C ALA A 106 2.32 -19.49 -11.23
N VAL A 107 3.44 -19.77 -10.57
CA VAL A 107 4.69 -20.21 -11.24
C VAL A 107 4.48 -21.59 -11.87
N LYS A 108 3.95 -22.56 -11.10
CA LYS A 108 3.71 -23.95 -11.58
C LYS A 108 2.73 -24.03 -12.75
N THR A 109 1.76 -23.11 -12.81
CA THR A 109 0.77 -23.07 -13.91
C THR A 109 1.22 -22.22 -15.10
N GLY A 110 2.46 -21.71 -15.08
CA GLY A 110 3.01 -20.88 -16.16
C GLY A 110 2.34 -19.51 -16.32
N LYS A 111 1.65 -19.04 -15.28
CA LYS A 111 0.95 -17.73 -15.30
C LYS A 111 1.81 -16.58 -14.76
N ALA A 112 2.95 -16.89 -14.16
CA ALA A 112 3.82 -15.89 -13.56
C ALA A 112 4.92 -15.49 -14.54
N PHE A 113 5.01 -14.21 -14.86
CA PHE A 113 6.07 -13.61 -15.70
C PHE A 113 7.17 -12.96 -14.87
N LEU A 114 6.94 -12.77 -13.57
CA LEU A 114 7.92 -12.18 -12.65
C LEU A 114 7.55 -12.56 -11.22
N VAL A 115 8.55 -12.98 -10.45
CA VAL A 115 8.39 -13.23 -9.01
C VAL A 115 9.23 -12.20 -8.24
N ILE A 116 8.64 -11.63 -7.20
CA ILE A 116 9.32 -10.71 -6.28
C ILE A 116 9.18 -11.29 -4.86
N VAL A 117 10.31 -11.41 -4.19
CA VAL A 117 10.40 -11.93 -2.81
C VAL A 117 11.00 -10.83 -1.93
N ALA A 118 10.44 -10.66 -0.76
CA ALA A 118 10.92 -9.67 0.21
C ALA A 118 12.34 -9.99 0.71
N ASP A 119 13.18 -8.98 0.84
CA ASP A 119 14.56 -9.12 1.34
C ASP A 119 14.62 -9.64 2.77
N ASP A 120 13.60 -9.36 3.58
CA ASP A 120 13.49 -9.82 4.96
C ASP A 120 12.81 -11.20 5.10
N SER A 121 12.60 -11.92 3.98
CA SER A 121 12.06 -13.27 3.99
C SER A 121 13.09 -14.26 4.58
N SER A 122 12.60 -15.38 5.10
CA SER A 122 13.46 -16.44 5.61
C SER A 122 14.31 -17.04 4.47
N ASP A 123 15.50 -17.52 4.82
CA ASP A 123 16.41 -18.15 3.86
C ASP A 123 15.76 -19.36 3.18
N ASN A 124 14.93 -20.10 3.91
CA ASN A 124 14.15 -21.21 3.34
C ASN A 124 13.20 -20.72 2.26
N THR A 125 12.48 -19.62 2.50
CA THR A 125 11.56 -19.02 1.51
C THR A 125 12.33 -18.54 0.27
N LYS A 126 13.44 -17.85 0.49
CA LYS A 126 14.30 -17.36 -0.62
C LYS A 126 14.81 -18.51 -1.48
N LYS A 127 15.37 -19.53 -0.84
CA LYS A 127 15.89 -20.72 -1.52
C LYS A 127 14.77 -21.44 -2.27
N HIS A 128 13.65 -21.69 -1.62
CA HIS A 128 12.48 -22.35 -2.23
C HIS A 128 12.04 -21.65 -3.52
N PHE A 129 11.87 -20.32 -3.46
CA PHE A 129 11.46 -19.55 -4.65
C PHE A 129 12.57 -19.49 -5.71
N SER A 130 13.85 -19.39 -5.31
CA SER A 130 14.99 -19.42 -6.24
C SER A 130 15.04 -20.73 -7.02
N ASP A 131 14.96 -21.86 -6.33
CA ASP A 131 15.01 -23.19 -6.94
C ASP A 131 13.83 -23.40 -7.88
N MET A 132 12.64 -23.03 -7.42
CA MET A 132 11.40 -23.15 -8.21
C MET A 132 11.42 -22.27 -9.45
N THR A 133 11.78 -21.00 -9.32
CA THR A 133 11.81 -20.04 -10.45
C THR A 133 12.92 -20.40 -11.46
N ALA A 134 14.03 -20.97 -11.01
CA ALA A 134 15.09 -21.49 -11.88
C ALA A 134 14.55 -22.67 -12.71
N PHE A 135 13.76 -23.57 -12.12
CA PHE A 135 13.18 -24.71 -12.83
C PHE A 135 12.15 -24.29 -13.89
N TYR A 136 11.32 -23.28 -13.58
CA TYR A 136 10.26 -22.80 -14.48
C TYR A 136 10.68 -21.64 -15.37
N GLU A 137 11.96 -21.24 -15.33
CA GLU A 137 12.55 -20.15 -16.13
C GLU A 137 11.83 -18.80 -15.93
N VAL A 138 11.36 -18.51 -14.70
CA VAL A 138 10.68 -17.26 -14.35
C VAL A 138 11.70 -16.33 -13.67
N PRO A 139 11.84 -15.06 -14.10
CA PRO A 139 12.75 -14.13 -13.43
C PRO A 139 12.32 -13.84 -11.98
N ILE A 140 13.30 -13.89 -11.07
CA ILE A 140 13.08 -13.60 -9.63
C ILE A 140 13.92 -12.39 -9.22
N TYR A 141 13.36 -11.53 -8.38
CA TYR A 141 14.05 -10.40 -7.77
C TYR A 141 13.75 -10.33 -6.27
N PHE A 142 14.78 -10.00 -5.52
CA PHE A 142 14.65 -9.72 -4.09
C PHE A 142 14.54 -8.21 -3.94
N TYR A 143 13.49 -7.73 -3.27
CA TYR A 143 13.21 -6.29 -3.25
C TYR A 143 12.31 -5.90 -2.08
N SER A 144 12.72 -4.85 -1.36
CA SER A 144 11.94 -4.25 -0.28
C SER A 144 11.71 -5.21 0.91
N ASP A 145 10.98 -4.77 1.90
CA ASP A 145 10.57 -5.56 3.06
C ASP A 145 9.15 -6.11 2.87
N LYS A 146 8.77 -7.08 3.68
CA LYS A 146 7.43 -7.70 3.68
C LYS A 146 6.30 -6.67 3.82
N VAL A 147 6.54 -5.65 4.66
CA VAL A 147 5.57 -4.58 4.92
C VAL A 147 5.46 -3.66 3.69
N GLY A 148 6.59 -3.33 3.06
CA GLY A 148 6.61 -2.51 1.84
C GLY A 148 5.88 -3.18 0.68
N LEU A 149 6.17 -4.47 0.44
CA LEU A 149 5.47 -5.26 -0.58
C LEU A 149 3.97 -5.38 -0.27
N GLY A 150 3.62 -5.64 0.99
CA GLY A 150 2.22 -5.72 1.43
C GLY A 150 1.50 -4.42 1.16
N ASN A 151 2.05 -3.30 1.64
CA ASN A 151 1.46 -1.96 1.48
C ASN A 151 1.28 -1.57 0.00
N ALA A 152 2.22 -1.94 -0.85
CA ALA A 152 2.14 -1.66 -2.29
C ALA A 152 0.88 -2.26 -2.94
N ILE A 153 0.49 -3.46 -2.49
CA ILE A 153 -0.68 -4.17 -3.04
C ILE A 153 -1.95 -4.03 -2.17
N GLY A 154 -1.91 -3.15 -1.15
CA GLY A 154 -3.04 -2.90 -0.26
C GLY A 154 -3.30 -4.00 0.77
N LYS A 155 -2.26 -4.69 1.21
CA LYS A 155 -2.30 -5.72 2.26
C LYS A 155 -1.31 -5.41 3.37
N GLU A 156 -1.46 -6.02 4.55
CA GLU A 156 -0.60 -5.73 5.71
C GLU A 156 0.87 -6.09 5.46
N PHE A 157 1.14 -7.32 5.07
CA PHE A 157 2.50 -7.77 4.75
C PHE A 157 2.45 -8.95 3.75
N ARG A 158 3.46 -9.05 2.89
CA ARG A 158 3.59 -10.17 1.95
C ARG A 158 5.07 -10.49 1.71
N ALA A 159 5.41 -11.76 1.86
CA ALA A 159 6.77 -12.25 1.63
C ALA A 159 7.06 -12.48 0.14
N SER A 160 6.03 -12.81 -0.64
CA SER A 160 6.19 -13.12 -2.05
C SER A 160 5.02 -12.62 -2.90
N LEU A 161 5.32 -12.22 -4.12
CA LEU A 161 4.38 -11.73 -5.14
C LEU A 161 4.73 -12.33 -6.49
N ALA A 162 3.72 -12.64 -7.30
CA ALA A 162 3.90 -12.96 -8.72
C ALA A 162 3.10 -11.97 -9.57
N VAL A 163 3.71 -11.47 -10.63
CA VAL A 163 3.05 -10.64 -11.65
C VAL A 163 2.64 -11.54 -12.81
N THR A 164 1.37 -11.50 -13.18
CA THR A 164 0.77 -12.39 -14.19
C THR A 164 0.60 -11.73 -15.57
N ASP A 165 1.03 -10.48 -15.71
CA ASP A 165 0.98 -9.75 -16.97
C ASP A 165 2.41 -9.49 -17.46
N GLU A 166 2.70 -9.88 -18.67
CA GLU A 166 4.03 -9.76 -19.27
C GLU A 166 4.50 -8.30 -19.41
N ASN A 167 3.61 -7.42 -19.85
CA ASN A 167 3.94 -6.01 -20.06
C ASN A 167 4.28 -5.31 -18.73
N LEU A 168 3.49 -5.60 -17.71
CA LEU A 168 3.73 -5.07 -16.36
C LEU A 168 5.00 -5.67 -15.75
N ALA A 169 5.24 -6.97 -15.97
CA ALA A 169 6.46 -7.64 -15.49
C ALA A 169 7.70 -6.97 -16.11
N ASN A 170 7.71 -6.79 -17.42
CA ASN A 170 8.82 -6.14 -18.16
C ASN A 170 9.04 -4.69 -17.68
N ALA A 171 7.96 -3.94 -17.44
CA ALA A 171 8.05 -2.57 -16.93
C ALA A 171 8.64 -2.52 -15.50
N VAL A 172 8.27 -3.46 -14.65
CA VAL A 172 8.81 -3.59 -13.28
C VAL A 172 10.30 -3.98 -13.34
N ILE A 173 10.67 -4.93 -14.20
CA ILE A 173 12.07 -5.39 -14.39
C ILE A 173 12.96 -4.21 -14.81
N LYS A 174 12.52 -3.42 -15.77
CA LYS A 174 13.25 -2.21 -16.22
C LYS A 174 13.51 -1.24 -15.06
N LYS A 175 12.54 -1.06 -14.18
CA LYS A 175 12.68 -0.18 -13.00
C LYS A 175 13.62 -0.78 -11.95
N LEU A 176 13.55 -2.10 -11.74
CA LEU A 176 14.45 -2.81 -10.81
C LEU A 176 15.91 -2.69 -11.28
N GLN A 177 16.14 -2.83 -12.58
CA GLN A 177 17.47 -2.70 -13.18
C GLN A 177 18.00 -1.26 -13.06
N SER A 178 17.14 -0.26 -13.29
CA SER A 178 17.52 1.16 -13.17
C SER A 178 17.93 1.52 -11.73
N ASN A 179 17.29 0.93 -10.74
CA ASN A 179 17.60 1.17 -9.32
C ASN A 179 18.93 0.53 -8.88
N LYS A 180 19.41 -0.50 -9.58
CA LYS A 180 20.68 -1.17 -9.27
C LYS A 180 21.92 -0.41 -9.81
N THR A 181 21.71 0.54 -10.73
CA THR A 181 22.81 1.25 -11.41
C THR A 181 23.15 2.58 -10.70
N GLU A 182 22.39 3.03 -9.71
CA GLU A 182 22.66 4.20 -8.86
C GLU A 182 23.33 3.79 -7.54
#